data_d45070f352c6dfbeab94239084c776e1
#
_entry.id   d45070f352c6dfbeab94239084c776e1
#
_cell.length_a   1.000
_cell.length_b   1.000
_cell.length_c   1.000
_cell.angle_alpha   90.00
_cell.angle_beta   90.00
_cell.angle_gamma   90.00
#
_symmetry.space_group_name_H-M   'P 1'
#
loop_
_entity.id
_entity.type
_entity.pdbx_description
1 polymer ?
#
loop_
_entity_poly.entity_id
_entity_poly.type
_entity_poly.pdbx_seq_one_letter_code
_entity_poly.pdbx_strand_id
1 'polypeptide(L)'
;MSKTDSFFIVFILIVWGIGGFPVALCAQGAAGVLPETHLVEVGKGYSQTSVNTAVFRNNSLVTQGDEQYISYYDAEGFLTLGKRNLHAGQWTLHRTQYKGNVKDAHNVISMMLDGDGYIHVAFDHHGQPLNYCRSIAPHSLELGEKEPMTGVDEGNVTYPEFYLLSGG
;
A
#
# COMPACT_ATOMS: atom_id res chain seq x y z
N MET A 1 -23.24 16.95 -30.19
CA MET A 1 -23.66 15.64 -29.65
C MET A 1 -23.51 14.65 -30.79
N SER A 2 -22.43 13.87 -30.81
CA SER A 2 -22.18 12.79 -31.76
C SER A 2 -22.15 11.49 -30.98
N LYS A 3 -23.11 10.61 -31.27
CA LYS A 3 -23.14 9.24 -30.80
C LYS A 3 -22.18 8.43 -31.67
N THR A 4 -21.13 7.87 -31.07
CA THR A 4 -20.30 6.85 -31.70
C THR A 4 -20.94 5.49 -31.44
N ASP A 5 -21.54 4.93 -32.49
CA ASP A 5 -22.06 3.55 -32.47
C ASP A 5 -20.86 2.59 -32.57
N SER A 6 -20.65 1.81 -31.54
CA SER A 6 -19.67 0.71 -31.56
C SER A 6 -20.26 -0.50 -32.24
N PHE A 7 -19.74 -0.84 -33.43
CA PHE A 7 -20.06 -2.09 -34.11
C PHE A 7 -19.34 -3.28 -33.46
N PHE A 8 -20.11 -4.22 -32.96
CA PHE A 8 -19.61 -5.53 -32.56
C PHE A 8 -19.66 -6.50 -33.75
N ILE A 9 -18.50 -6.99 -34.18
CA ILE A 9 -18.42 -8.07 -35.18
C ILE A 9 -18.54 -9.40 -34.42
N VAL A 10 -19.66 -10.10 -34.70
CA VAL A 10 -19.88 -11.48 -34.20
C VAL A 10 -19.35 -12.43 -35.26
N PHE A 11 -18.30 -13.19 -34.95
CA PHE A 11 -17.86 -14.31 -35.78
C PHE A 11 -18.68 -15.58 -35.41
N ILE A 12 -19.48 -16.05 -36.36
CA ILE A 12 -20.18 -17.34 -36.28
C ILE A 12 -19.31 -18.39 -36.97
N LEU A 13 -18.68 -19.28 -36.20
CA LEU A 13 -18.01 -20.47 -36.72
C LEU A 13 -19.05 -21.60 -36.79
N ILE A 14 -19.43 -21.99 -38.00
CA ILE A 14 -20.27 -23.16 -38.23
C ILE A 14 -19.35 -24.36 -38.46
N VAL A 15 -19.31 -25.29 -37.54
CA VAL A 15 -18.60 -26.57 -37.67
C VAL A 15 -19.63 -27.66 -38.07
N TRP A 16 -19.45 -28.24 -39.24
CA TRP A 16 -20.24 -29.40 -39.69
C TRP A 16 -19.62 -30.68 -39.15
N GLY A 17 -20.27 -31.34 -38.17
CA GLY A 17 -19.90 -32.68 -37.74
C GLY A 17 -20.61 -33.77 -38.54
N ILE A 18 -19.91 -34.87 -38.71
CA ILE A 18 -20.43 -36.06 -39.40
C ILE A 18 -21.57 -36.65 -38.54
N GLY A 19 -22.82 -36.27 -38.84
CA GLY A 19 -23.98 -36.72 -38.05
C GLY A 19 -25.17 -35.78 -38.04
N GLY A 20 -25.10 -34.65 -38.75
CA GLY A 20 -26.30 -33.91 -39.21
C GLY A 20 -27.07 -33.05 -38.20
N PHE A 21 -26.53 -32.70 -37.04
CA PHE A 21 -27.15 -31.69 -36.17
C PHE A 21 -26.18 -30.50 -35.93
N PRO A 22 -26.63 -29.27 -36.19
CA PRO A 22 -25.82 -28.10 -35.87
C PRO A 22 -25.81 -27.90 -34.35
N VAL A 23 -24.64 -28.06 -33.72
CA VAL A 23 -24.44 -27.60 -32.35
C VAL A 23 -24.06 -26.12 -32.38
N ALA A 24 -25.01 -25.27 -32.08
CA ALA A 24 -24.72 -23.84 -31.87
C ALA A 24 -24.06 -23.69 -30.51
N LEU A 25 -22.73 -23.57 -30.49
CA LEU A 25 -21.97 -23.20 -29.29
C LEU A 25 -22.07 -21.68 -29.08
N CYS A 26 -23.08 -21.22 -28.36
CA CYS A 26 -23.14 -19.85 -27.86
C CYS A 26 -22.10 -19.66 -26.76
N ALA A 27 -20.91 -19.21 -27.09
CA ALA A 27 -20.00 -18.65 -26.11
C ALA A 27 -20.60 -17.34 -25.60
N GLN A 28 -21.44 -17.40 -24.57
CA GLN A 28 -21.78 -16.23 -23.79
C GLN A 28 -20.54 -15.86 -22.97
N GLY A 29 -19.66 -15.05 -23.55
CA GLY A 29 -18.66 -14.33 -22.81
C GLY A 29 -19.41 -13.38 -21.88
N ALA A 30 -19.50 -13.71 -20.59
CA ALA A 30 -19.86 -12.74 -19.59
C ALA A 30 -18.84 -11.58 -19.72
N ALA A 31 -19.26 -10.46 -20.25
CA ALA A 31 -18.51 -9.23 -20.16
C ALA A 31 -18.44 -8.90 -18.67
N GLY A 32 -17.38 -9.35 -18.02
CA GLY A 32 -17.11 -9.01 -16.63
C GLY A 32 -17.04 -7.48 -16.57
N VAL A 33 -17.97 -6.88 -15.86
CA VAL A 33 -17.89 -5.46 -15.52
C VAL A 33 -16.60 -5.30 -14.71
N LEU A 34 -15.59 -4.63 -15.28
CA LEU A 34 -14.38 -4.31 -14.55
C LEU A 34 -14.79 -3.46 -13.34
N PRO A 35 -14.25 -3.75 -12.16
CA PRO A 35 -14.57 -2.96 -10.97
C PRO A 35 -14.19 -1.50 -11.24
N GLU A 36 -15.05 -0.59 -10.86
CA GLU A 36 -14.78 0.84 -10.95
C GLU A 36 -13.59 1.16 -10.03
N THR A 37 -12.56 1.80 -10.60
CA THR A 37 -11.35 2.16 -9.87
C THR A 37 -11.43 3.63 -9.46
N HIS A 38 -11.36 3.88 -8.17
CA HIS A 38 -11.33 5.22 -7.61
C HIS A 38 -9.94 5.56 -7.09
N LEU A 39 -9.41 6.72 -7.49
CA LEU A 39 -8.17 7.27 -6.96
C LEU A 39 -8.49 8.18 -5.77
N VAL A 40 -7.84 7.94 -4.65
CA VAL A 40 -7.95 8.76 -3.44
C VAL A 40 -6.60 9.41 -3.18
N GLU A 41 -6.56 10.74 -3.25
CA GLU A 41 -5.35 11.50 -2.95
C GLU A 41 -5.00 11.37 -1.47
N VAL A 42 -3.72 11.08 -1.16
CA VAL A 42 -3.20 11.03 0.20
C VAL A 42 -2.59 12.37 0.59
N GLY A 43 -1.56 12.81 -0.14
CA GLY A 43 -0.84 14.05 0.14
C GLY A 43 0.44 14.15 -0.70
N LYS A 44 1.18 15.26 -0.52
CA LYS A 44 2.43 15.50 -1.26
C LYS A 44 3.57 14.73 -0.62
N GLY A 45 4.15 13.80 -1.37
CA GLY A 45 5.34 13.05 -0.97
C GLY A 45 6.62 13.63 -1.56
N TYR A 46 7.77 13.27 -0.97
CA TYR A 46 9.08 13.56 -1.53
C TYR A 46 9.25 12.81 -2.86
N SER A 47 9.71 13.52 -3.89
CA SER A 47 9.74 13.02 -5.28
C SER A 47 11.08 13.21 -6.01
N GLN A 48 12.12 13.73 -5.34
CA GLN A 48 13.44 13.90 -5.96
C GLN A 48 14.28 12.62 -6.00
N THR A 49 13.86 11.59 -5.26
CA THR A 49 14.38 10.22 -5.30
C THR A 49 13.21 9.23 -5.28
N SER A 50 13.49 7.94 -5.47
CA SER A 50 12.48 6.89 -5.40
C SER A 50 12.16 6.39 -3.99
N VAL A 51 12.56 7.08 -2.92
CA VAL A 51 12.41 6.63 -1.52
C VAL A 51 10.96 6.25 -1.15
N ASN A 52 9.97 6.94 -1.71
CA ASN A 52 8.55 6.64 -1.52
C ASN A 52 7.99 5.61 -2.51
N THR A 53 8.76 5.22 -3.53
CA THR A 53 8.28 4.36 -4.65
C THR A 53 9.25 3.23 -5.00
N ALA A 54 10.32 3.05 -4.21
CA ALA A 54 11.30 2.00 -4.45
C ALA A 54 10.66 0.61 -4.42
N VAL A 55 11.10 -0.29 -5.32
CA VAL A 55 10.53 -1.64 -5.48
C VAL A 55 10.66 -2.51 -4.23
N PHE A 56 11.66 -2.25 -3.39
CA PHE A 56 11.89 -2.93 -2.11
C PHE A 56 11.20 -2.25 -0.92
N ARG A 57 10.34 -1.26 -1.17
CA ARG A 57 9.50 -0.63 -0.14
C ARG A 57 8.30 -1.50 0.13
N ASN A 58 8.34 -2.21 1.25
CA ASN A 58 7.28 -3.10 1.71
C ASN A 58 6.54 -2.51 2.91
N ASN A 59 5.29 -2.96 3.13
CA ASN A 59 4.51 -2.65 4.33
C ASN A 59 4.40 -1.15 4.67
N SER A 60 4.27 -0.30 3.67
CA SER A 60 4.02 1.14 3.86
C SER A 60 2.55 1.52 3.77
N LEU A 61 1.70 0.55 3.45
CA LEU A 61 0.25 0.61 3.42
C LEU A 61 -0.30 -0.64 4.09
N VAL A 62 -1.06 -0.48 5.16
CA VAL A 62 -1.62 -1.57 5.96
C VAL A 62 -3.11 -1.35 6.13
N THR A 63 -3.89 -2.43 6.05
CA THR A 63 -5.33 -2.41 6.30
C THR A 63 -5.67 -3.34 7.46
N GLN A 64 -6.40 -2.84 8.44
CA GLN A 64 -6.93 -3.61 9.57
C GLN A 64 -8.43 -3.32 9.69
N GLY A 65 -9.27 -4.32 9.43
CA GLY A 65 -10.71 -4.11 9.32
C GLY A 65 -11.05 -3.09 8.24
N ASP A 66 -11.81 -2.08 8.60
CA ASP A 66 -12.21 -0.96 7.72
C ASP A 66 -11.24 0.23 7.77
N GLU A 67 -10.21 0.17 8.59
CA GLU A 67 -9.21 1.22 8.70
C GLU A 67 -7.98 0.89 7.84
N GLN A 68 -7.51 1.90 7.11
CA GLN A 68 -6.31 1.82 6.28
C GLN A 68 -5.29 2.85 6.74
N TYR A 69 -4.04 2.43 6.85
CA TYR A 69 -2.92 3.23 7.32
C TYR A 69 -1.85 3.30 6.26
N ILE A 70 -1.21 4.46 6.13
CA ILE A 70 -0.10 4.70 5.20
C ILE A 70 1.04 5.43 5.89
N SER A 71 2.26 5.14 5.47
CA SER A 71 3.46 5.88 5.86
C SER A 71 4.23 6.33 4.62
N TYR A 72 4.75 7.55 4.62
CA TYR A 72 5.57 8.09 3.54
C TYR A 72 6.41 9.27 4.05
N TYR A 73 7.44 9.67 3.31
CA TYR A 73 8.11 10.93 3.54
C TYR A 73 7.41 12.04 2.76
N ASP A 74 7.00 13.09 3.45
CA ASP A 74 6.39 14.26 2.83
C ASP A 74 7.39 15.05 1.97
N ALA A 75 6.93 16.12 1.33
CA ALA A 75 7.76 16.92 0.41
C ALA A 75 9.03 17.51 1.08
N GLU A 76 9.05 17.64 2.40
CA GLU A 76 10.19 18.13 3.18
C GLU A 76 11.03 17.01 3.82
N GLY A 77 10.65 15.73 3.59
CA GLY A 77 11.34 14.54 4.09
C GLY A 77 10.97 14.14 5.51
N PHE A 78 9.87 14.66 6.05
CA PHE A 78 9.36 14.17 7.33
C PHE A 78 8.56 12.89 7.17
N LEU A 79 8.78 11.96 8.10
CA LEU A 79 7.92 10.79 8.24
C LEU A 79 6.49 11.25 8.53
N THR A 80 5.59 10.92 7.65
CA THR A 80 4.17 11.27 7.75
C THR A 80 3.35 10.00 7.77
N LEU A 81 2.47 9.89 8.75
CA LEU A 81 1.49 8.81 8.87
C LEU A 81 0.12 9.32 8.43
N GLY A 82 -0.66 8.43 7.86
CA GLY A 82 -2.04 8.70 7.51
C GLY A 82 -2.94 7.55 7.88
N LYS A 83 -4.20 7.86 8.19
CA LYS A 83 -5.26 6.85 8.30
C LYS A 83 -6.53 7.31 7.61
N ARG A 84 -7.30 6.37 7.13
CA ARG A 84 -8.66 6.58 6.64
C ARG A 84 -9.55 5.40 6.98
N ASN A 85 -10.84 5.65 7.08
CA ASN A 85 -11.83 4.60 6.96
C ASN A 85 -12.12 4.35 5.48
N LEU A 86 -12.14 3.10 5.04
CA LEU A 86 -12.35 2.71 3.64
C LEU A 86 -13.68 3.23 3.08
N HIS A 87 -14.69 3.38 3.91
CA HIS A 87 -16.02 3.86 3.52
C HIS A 87 -16.12 5.39 3.51
N ALA A 88 -15.28 6.10 4.27
CA ALA A 88 -15.28 7.57 4.34
C ALA A 88 -14.42 8.25 3.26
N GLY A 89 -13.44 7.54 2.71
CA GLY A 89 -12.67 7.95 1.54
C GLY A 89 -11.61 9.03 1.75
N GLN A 90 -11.59 9.74 2.88
CA GLN A 90 -10.62 10.81 3.14
C GLN A 90 -9.53 10.37 4.11
N TRP A 91 -8.29 10.85 3.87
CA TRP A 91 -7.15 10.62 4.73
C TRP A 91 -7.05 11.70 5.82
N THR A 92 -6.82 11.26 7.06
CA THR A 92 -6.31 12.10 8.13
C THR A 92 -4.80 11.89 8.18
N LEU A 93 -4.02 12.97 8.05
CA LEU A 93 -2.56 12.92 8.03
C LEU A 93 -1.98 13.55 9.29
N HIS A 94 -0.87 12.98 9.74
CA HIS A 94 -0.05 13.47 10.83
C HIS A 94 1.43 13.46 10.44
N ARG A 95 2.05 14.64 10.35
CA ARG A 95 3.49 14.78 10.20
C ARG A 95 4.14 14.53 11.57
N THR A 96 4.98 13.53 11.67
CA THR A 96 5.69 13.22 12.91
C THR A 96 6.88 14.18 13.13
N GLN A 97 7.51 14.07 14.30
CA GLN A 97 8.75 14.80 14.61
C GLN A 97 9.99 14.24 13.90
N TYR A 98 9.88 13.11 13.20
CA TYR A 98 11.00 12.41 12.60
C TYR A 98 11.20 12.77 11.14
N LYS A 99 12.46 12.87 10.74
CA LYS A 99 12.87 13.14 9.37
C LYS A 99 13.87 12.09 8.91
N GLY A 100 13.71 11.58 7.69
CA GLY A 100 14.63 10.63 7.10
C GLY A 100 15.60 11.26 6.10
N ASN A 101 16.68 10.56 5.78
CA ASN A 101 17.56 10.90 4.67
C ASN A 101 16.93 10.47 3.35
N VAL A 102 16.00 11.26 2.85
CA VAL A 102 15.25 11.02 1.61
C VAL A 102 16.09 11.07 0.32
N LYS A 103 17.37 11.48 0.43
CA LYS A 103 18.30 11.49 -0.71
C LYS A 103 18.78 10.07 -1.07
N ASP A 104 18.67 9.14 -0.14
CA ASP A 104 18.98 7.74 -0.34
C ASP A 104 17.68 6.93 -0.46
N ALA A 105 17.46 6.34 -1.65
CA ALA A 105 16.26 5.57 -1.94
C ALA A 105 16.13 4.27 -1.12
N HIS A 106 17.21 3.82 -0.44
CA HIS A 106 17.20 2.64 0.43
C HIS A 106 16.53 2.92 1.79
N ASN A 107 16.44 4.19 2.20
CA ASN A 107 15.89 4.60 3.50
C ASN A 107 14.37 4.55 3.55
N VAL A 108 13.79 3.47 3.04
CA VAL A 108 12.34 3.25 3.01
C VAL A 108 11.74 3.10 4.41
N ILE A 109 10.42 3.17 4.49
CA ILE A 109 9.65 3.00 5.72
C ILE A 109 8.96 1.64 5.67
N SER A 110 9.01 0.91 6.77
CA SER A 110 8.17 -0.26 7.05
C SER A 110 7.26 0.02 8.22
N MET A 111 6.00 -0.39 8.13
CA MET A 111 4.96 -0.12 9.14
C MET A 111 4.06 -1.33 9.29
N MET A 112 3.58 -1.57 10.51
CA MET A 112 2.52 -2.54 10.79
C MET A 112 1.65 -2.05 11.95
N LEU A 113 0.49 -2.69 12.11
CA LEU A 113 -0.31 -2.62 13.34
C LEU A 113 -0.24 -3.95 14.05
N ASP A 114 -0.10 -3.91 15.38
CA ASP A 114 -0.21 -5.11 16.22
C ASP A 114 -1.67 -5.46 16.56
N GLY A 115 -1.87 -6.55 17.31
CA GLY A 115 -3.18 -7.01 17.72
C GLY A 115 -3.93 -6.06 18.65
N ASP A 116 -3.20 -5.17 19.35
CA ASP A 116 -3.77 -4.15 20.23
C ASP A 116 -4.01 -2.82 19.51
N GLY A 117 -3.67 -2.73 18.23
CA GLY A 117 -3.87 -1.55 17.38
C GLY A 117 -2.78 -0.50 17.47
N TYR A 118 -1.63 -0.79 18.08
CA TYR A 118 -0.48 0.12 18.03
C TYR A 118 0.19 0.07 16.67
N ILE A 119 0.59 1.23 16.19
CA ILE A 119 1.37 1.37 14.96
C ILE A 119 2.84 1.23 15.31
N HIS A 120 3.53 0.31 14.63
CA HIS A 120 4.96 0.11 14.69
C HIS A 120 5.58 0.62 13.40
N VAL A 121 6.65 1.43 13.50
CA VAL A 121 7.32 2.02 12.35
C VAL A 121 8.83 1.89 12.47
N ALA A 122 9.46 1.36 11.43
CA ALA A 122 10.90 1.37 11.25
C ALA A 122 11.25 2.14 9.98
N PHE A 123 12.23 3.04 10.04
CA PHE A 123 12.49 3.99 8.96
C PHE A 123 13.95 4.46 8.91
N ASP A 124 14.39 4.93 7.74
CA ASP A 124 15.67 5.61 7.54
C ASP A 124 16.89 4.72 7.80
N HIS A 125 16.94 3.53 7.15
CA HIS A 125 18.00 2.55 7.34
C HIS A 125 18.73 2.21 6.05
N HIS A 126 20.03 2.44 6.06
CA HIS A 126 20.99 1.90 5.09
C HIS A 126 22.34 1.72 5.79
N GLY A 127 22.40 0.79 6.75
CA GLY A 127 23.56 0.54 7.58
C GLY A 127 23.66 1.46 8.81
N GLN A 128 22.54 1.97 9.32
CA GLN A 128 22.47 2.78 10.54
C GLN A 128 21.90 1.97 11.72
N PRO A 129 22.06 2.46 12.96
CA PRO A 129 21.32 1.92 14.09
C PRO A 129 19.81 1.95 13.88
N LEU A 130 19.10 1.03 14.51
CA LEU A 130 17.65 0.92 14.40
C LEU A 130 16.95 2.23 14.76
N ASN A 131 16.15 2.72 13.84
CA ASN A 131 15.16 3.78 14.07
C ASN A 131 13.78 3.13 14.12
N TYR A 132 13.34 2.80 15.30
CA TYR A 132 12.03 2.20 15.53
C TYR A 132 11.25 3.04 16.53
N CYS A 133 9.96 3.21 16.28
CA CYS A 133 9.01 3.88 17.15
C CYS A 133 7.69 3.13 17.16
N ARG A 134 6.96 3.28 18.26
CA ARG A 134 5.59 2.82 18.40
C ARG A 134 4.67 4.02 18.60
N SER A 135 3.40 3.93 18.17
CA SER A 135 2.40 4.95 18.46
C SER A 135 2.16 5.08 19.96
N ILE A 136 1.81 6.29 20.43
CA ILE A 136 1.58 6.58 21.87
C ILE A 136 0.29 5.92 22.41
N ALA A 137 -0.62 5.52 21.52
CA ALA A 137 -1.88 4.84 21.83
C ALA A 137 -2.35 4.01 20.64
N PRO A 138 -3.26 3.03 20.85
CA PRO A 138 -3.91 2.31 19.75
C PRO A 138 -4.51 3.26 18.72
N HIS A 139 -4.27 2.96 17.44
CA HIS A 139 -4.78 3.72 16.28
C HIS A 139 -4.36 5.21 16.24
N SER A 140 -3.43 5.64 17.10
CA SER A 140 -2.87 6.99 17.07
C SER A 140 -1.85 7.13 15.94
N LEU A 141 -1.86 8.27 15.24
CA LEU A 141 -0.82 8.63 14.26
C LEU A 141 0.38 9.35 14.92
N GLU A 142 0.29 9.65 16.21
CA GLU A 142 1.39 10.23 16.98
C GLU A 142 2.35 9.13 17.44
N LEU A 143 3.64 9.28 17.15
CA LEU A 143 4.69 8.35 17.53
C LEU A 143 5.37 8.78 18.83
N GLY A 144 5.68 7.79 19.67
CA GLY A 144 6.53 7.95 20.84
C GLY A 144 8.00 8.20 20.48
N GLU A 145 8.86 8.21 21.48
CA GLU A 145 10.31 8.27 21.32
C GLU A 145 10.84 7.00 20.61
N LYS A 146 12.04 7.11 20.00
CA LYS A 146 12.73 5.94 19.46
C LYS A 146 13.10 4.99 20.58
N GLU A 147 12.82 3.72 20.38
CA GLU A 147 13.10 2.66 21.34
C GLU A 147 13.75 1.45 20.64
N PRO A 148 14.50 0.60 21.36
CA PRO A 148 14.95 -0.67 20.81
C PRO A 148 13.77 -1.65 20.68
N MET A 149 13.85 -2.59 19.72
CA MET A 149 12.89 -3.69 19.63
C MET A 149 13.31 -4.86 20.54
N THR A 150 14.52 -5.36 20.35
CA THR A 150 15.09 -6.50 21.10
C THR A 150 16.29 -6.11 21.92
N GLY A 151 16.97 -5.01 21.55
CA GLY A 151 18.24 -4.57 22.10
C GLY A 151 19.44 -5.38 21.62
N VAL A 152 19.26 -6.31 20.66
CA VAL A 152 20.32 -7.18 20.15
C VAL A 152 20.47 -6.97 18.65
N ASP A 153 21.73 -6.77 18.19
CA ASP A 153 22.13 -6.60 16.79
C ASP A 153 21.46 -5.42 16.04
N GLU A 154 21.03 -4.40 16.78
CA GLU A 154 20.33 -3.22 16.24
C GLU A 154 21.29 -2.08 15.80
N GLY A 155 22.60 -2.32 15.82
CA GLY A 155 23.61 -1.29 15.52
C GLY A 155 23.80 -1.00 14.03
N ASN A 156 23.40 -1.91 13.14
CA ASN A 156 23.64 -1.82 11.69
C ASN A 156 22.49 -2.47 10.91
N VAL A 157 21.44 -1.70 10.68
CA VAL A 157 20.17 -2.17 10.08
C VAL A 157 20.02 -1.65 8.65
N THR A 158 19.54 -2.52 7.76
CA THR A 158 19.15 -2.18 6.38
C THR A 158 17.87 -2.94 6.05
N TYR A 159 16.89 -2.26 5.45
CA TYR A 159 15.60 -2.83 5.03
C TYR A 159 14.84 -3.57 6.15
N PRO A 160 14.57 -2.95 7.29
CA PRO A 160 13.70 -3.55 8.29
C PRO A 160 12.32 -3.80 7.70
N GLU A 161 11.75 -4.95 8.01
CA GLU A 161 10.43 -5.33 7.51
C GLU A 161 9.64 -6.03 8.63
N PHE A 162 8.37 -5.65 8.76
CA PHE A 162 7.45 -6.27 9.72
C PHE A 162 6.62 -7.35 9.03
N TYR A 163 6.37 -8.43 9.75
CA TYR A 163 5.52 -9.52 9.31
C TYR A 163 4.50 -9.86 10.39
N LEU A 164 3.24 -10.02 9.99
CA LEU A 164 2.22 -10.60 10.85
C LEU A 164 2.41 -12.12 10.88
N LEU A 165 2.56 -12.67 12.07
CA LEU A 165 2.59 -14.12 12.26
C LEU A 165 1.16 -14.66 12.36
N SER A 166 0.94 -15.91 11.92
CA SER A 166 -0.32 -16.60 12.11
C SER A 166 -0.59 -16.79 13.60
N GLY A 167 -1.62 -16.11 14.11
CA GLY A 167 -1.99 -16.14 15.53
C GLY A 167 -1.96 -14.78 16.22
N GLY A 168 -1.64 -13.71 15.52
CA GLY A 168 -1.75 -12.31 16.01
C GLY A 168 -0.53 -11.79 16.69
#